data_907eccdf6fbe46c2185245a49431f59d
#
_entry.id   907eccdf6fbe46c2185245a49431f59d
#
_cell.length_a   1.000
_cell.length_b   1.000
_cell.length_c   1.000
_cell.angle_alpha   90.00
_cell.angle_beta   90.00
_cell.angle_gamma   90.00
#
_symmetry.space_group_name_H-M   'P 1'
#
loop_
_entity.id
_entity.type
_entity.pdbx_description
1 polymer ?
#
loop_
_entity_poly.entity_id
_entity_poly.type
_entity_poly.pdbx_seq_one_letter_code
_entity_poly.pdbx_strand_id
1 'polypeptide(L)'
;MAPSPEPQPVQPSGPVLVDTGVWTWVRDRRFPHLATWFNGLVQEGLVLVCDLVVLELVRMAPNAARAAQVADQLALFASISLPPSGWRDSRATQLLLAGDEGAHRRVPPVDLLIAETARAAAVPLLHYDRDYERIGSVTDLDQRWFVPDGSLRQPPRP
;
A
#
# COMPACT_ATOMS: atom_id res chain seq x y z
N MET A 1 -13.24 21.48 23.60
CA MET A 1 -12.30 21.30 22.47
C MET A 1 -13.03 20.52 21.39
N ALA A 2 -13.20 21.09 20.20
CA ALA A 2 -13.85 20.38 19.10
C ALA A 2 -13.00 19.16 18.71
N PRO A 3 -13.61 18.00 18.40
CA PRO A 3 -12.86 16.86 17.87
C PRO A 3 -12.14 17.31 16.59
N SER A 4 -10.87 16.90 16.45
CA SER A 4 -10.16 17.12 15.20
C SER A 4 -10.96 16.51 14.06
N PRO A 5 -11.05 17.15 12.89
CA PRO A 5 -11.80 16.60 11.77
C PRO A 5 -11.24 15.21 11.42
N GLU A 6 -12.14 14.26 11.13
CA GLU A 6 -11.75 12.94 10.68
C GLU A 6 -10.92 13.03 9.39
N PRO A 7 -9.83 12.27 9.29
CA PRO A 7 -8.99 12.29 8.08
C PRO A 7 -9.80 11.80 6.87
N GLN A 8 -9.89 12.64 5.85
CA GLN A 8 -10.63 12.33 4.65
C GLN A 8 -9.72 11.59 3.66
N PRO A 9 -10.12 10.40 3.18
CA PRO A 9 -9.34 9.67 2.21
C PRO A 9 -9.46 10.28 0.80
N VAL A 10 -8.38 10.10 0.01
CA VAL A 10 -8.36 10.54 -1.39
C VAL A 10 -9.37 9.78 -2.24
N GLN A 11 -9.85 10.42 -3.30
CA GLN A 11 -10.76 9.78 -4.28
C GLN A 11 -9.97 9.50 -5.56
N PRO A 12 -9.58 8.22 -5.82
CA PRO A 12 -8.93 7.88 -7.08
C PRO A 12 -9.88 8.04 -8.27
N SER A 13 -9.36 8.52 -9.39
CA SER A 13 -10.11 8.64 -10.64
C SER A 13 -10.03 7.41 -11.55
N GLY A 14 -9.34 6.36 -11.10
CA GLY A 14 -9.15 5.10 -11.83
C GLY A 14 -8.53 4.03 -10.95
N PRO A 15 -8.21 2.85 -11.49
CA PRO A 15 -7.63 1.75 -10.73
C PRO A 15 -6.33 2.13 -10.03
N VAL A 16 -6.15 1.64 -8.82
CA VAL A 16 -4.98 1.90 -7.97
C VAL A 16 -4.48 0.61 -7.32
N LEU A 17 -3.18 0.43 -7.24
CA LEU A 17 -2.59 -0.61 -6.39
C LEU A 17 -2.68 -0.15 -4.94
N VAL A 18 -3.18 -1.02 -4.07
CA VAL A 18 -3.37 -0.70 -2.65
C VAL A 18 -2.37 -1.45 -1.79
N ASP A 19 -1.50 -0.68 -1.10
CA ASP A 19 -0.50 -1.23 -0.20
C ASP A 19 -1.10 -1.87 1.06
N THR A 20 -0.39 -2.80 1.66
CA THR A 20 -0.76 -3.55 2.87
C THR A 20 -1.17 -2.64 4.03
N GLY A 21 -0.51 -1.50 4.19
CA GLY A 21 -0.82 -0.52 5.22
C GLY A 21 -2.25 0.01 5.12
N VAL A 22 -2.73 0.31 3.93
CA VAL A 22 -4.11 0.76 3.71
C VAL A 22 -5.11 -0.34 4.09
N TRP A 23 -4.88 -1.59 3.65
CA TRP A 23 -5.71 -2.74 4.03
C TRP A 23 -5.83 -2.92 5.54
N THR A 24 -4.79 -2.59 6.28
CA THR A 24 -4.78 -2.64 7.74
C THR A 24 -5.63 -1.53 8.34
N TRP A 25 -5.44 -0.29 7.89
CA TRP A 25 -6.14 0.87 8.44
C TRP A 25 -7.65 0.88 8.14
N VAL A 26 -8.08 0.42 6.97
CA VAL A 26 -9.51 0.37 6.61
C VAL A 26 -10.30 -0.67 7.45
N ARG A 27 -9.61 -1.58 8.13
CA ARG A 27 -10.21 -2.54 9.07
C ARG A 27 -10.23 -2.06 10.52
N ASP A 28 -9.62 -0.92 10.79
CA ASP A 28 -9.56 -0.35 12.14
C ASP A 28 -10.92 0.25 12.52
N ARG A 29 -11.52 -0.35 13.57
CA ARG A 29 -12.86 0.05 14.05
C ARG A 29 -12.93 1.49 14.58
N ARG A 30 -11.79 2.12 14.82
CA ARG A 30 -11.74 3.53 15.23
C ARG A 30 -12.06 4.49 14.07
N PHE A 31 -11.95 4.03 12.83
CA PHE A 31 -12.13 4.83 11.62
C PHE A 31 -13.14 4.17 10.66
N PRO A 32 -14.43 4.04 11.06
CA PRO A 32 -15.44 3.31 10.25
C PRO A 32 -15.68 3.95 8.88
N HIS A 33 -15.47 5.26 8.75
CA HIS A 33 -15.58 5.97 7.48
C HIS A 33 -14.54 5.50 6.44
N LEU A 34 -13.35 5.04 6.87
CA LEU A 34 -12.34 4.47 5.97
C LEU A 34 -12.80 3.14 5.36
N ALA A 35 -13.47 2.30 6.15
CA ALA A 35 -14.07 1.06 5.64
C ALA A 35 -15.16 1.36 4.60
N THR A 36 -16.01 2.35 4.86
CA THR A 36 -17.07 2.79 3.93
C THR A 36 -16.48 3.29 2.61
N TRP A 37 -15.49 4.14 2.69
CA TRP A 37 -14.76 4.65 1.53
C TRP A 37 -14.11 3.52 0.72
N PHE A 38 -13.40 2.60 1.39
CA PHE A 38 -12.72 1.49 0.73
C PHE A 38 -13.70 0.55 0.02
N ASN A 39 -14.83 0.24 0.68
CA ASN A 39 -15.89 -0.56 0.08
C ASN A 39 -16.46 0.11 -1.19
N GLY A 40 -16.54 1.43 -1.23
CA GLY A 40 -16.88 2.17 -2.45
C GLY A 40 -15.90 1.89 -3.58
N LEU A 41 -14.59 1.98 -3.33
CA LEU A 41 -13.57 1.65 -4.33
C LEU A 41 -13.66 0.20 -4.82
N VAL A 42 -13.95 -0.73 -3.91
CA VAL A 42 -14.14 -2.15 -4.26
C VAL A 42 -15.35 -2.33 -5.18
N GLN A 43 -16.49 -1.70 -4.86
CA GLN A 43 -17.71 -1.76 -5.67
C GLN A 43 -17.52 -1.16 -7.07
N GLU A 44 -16.68 -0.13 -7.18
CA GLU A 44 -16.32 0.50 -8.46
C GLU A 44 -15.24 -0.27 -9.23
N GLY A 45 -14.66 -1.34 -8.66
CA GLY A 45 -13.61 -2.14 -9.30
C GLY A 45 -12.27 -1.41 -9.40
N LEU A 46 -12.02 -0.43 -8.53
CA LEU A 46 -10.80 0.40 -8.57
C LEU A 46 -9.63 -0.17 -7.77
N VAL A 47 -9.85 -1.20 -6.96
CA VAL A 47 -8.82 -1.79 -6.10
C VAL A 47 -8.06 -2.87 -6.85
N LEU A 48 -6.75 -2.68 -7.01
CA LEU A 48 -5.83 -3.68 -7.53
C LEU A 48 -4.99 -4.27 -6.39
N VAL A 49 -4.60 -5.53 -6.55
CA VAL A 49 -3.65 -6.22 -5.68
C VAL A 49 -2.43 -6.69 -6.49
N CYS A 50 -1.34 -7.01 -5.79
CA CYS A 50 -0.23 -7.75 -6.37
C CYS A 50 0.18 -8.90 -5.43
N ASP A 51 0.92 -9.88 -5.93
CA ASP A 51 1.31 -11.07 -5.16
C ASP A 51 2.01 -10.73 -3.84
N LEU A 52 2.83 -9.67 -3.82
CA LEU A 52 3.55 -9.24 -2.62
C LEU A 52 2.60 -8.76 -1.53
N VAL A 53 1.61 -7.94 -1.88
CA VAL A 53 0.55 -7.48 -0.95
C VAL A 53 -0.27 -8.67 -0.46
N VAL A 54 -0.62 -9.61 -1.35
CA VAL A 54 -1.35 -10.84 -0.98
C VAL A 54 -0.54 -11.65 0.04
N LEU A 55 0.75 -11.88 -0.21
CA LEU A 55 1.63 -12.62 0.71
C LEU A 55 1.72 -11.95 2.07
N GLU A 56 1.84 -10.63 2.13
CA GLU A 56 1.88 -9.89 3.40
C GLU A 56 0.57 -10.00 4.18
N LEU A 57 -0.57 -9.84 3.52
CA LEU A 57 -1.88 -9.93 4.17
C LEU A 57 -2.18 -11.34 4.66
N VAL A 58 -1.80 -12.37 3.90
CA VAL A 58 -1.91 -13.78 4.30
C VAL A 58 -1.00 -14.06 5.51
N ARG A 59 0.24 -13.56 5.52
CA ARG A 59 1.18 -13.69 6.63
C ARG A 59 0.65 -13.09 7.93
N MET A 60 -0.15 -12.03 7.86
CA MET A 60 -0.74 -11.38 9.04
C MET A 60 -1.93 -12.15 9.63
N ALA A 61 -2.42 -13.19 8.97
CA ALA A 61 -3.55 -13.97 9.45
C ALA A 61 -3.17 -14.78 10.71
N PRO A 62 -4.07 -14.85 11.72
CA PRO A 62 -3.74 -15.46 13.01
C PRO A 62 -3.67 -16.99 12.99
N ASN A 63 -4.21 -17.65 11.96
CA ASN A 63 -4.22 -19.10 11.81
C ASN A 63 -4.43 -19.52 10.36
N ALA A 64 -4.25 -20.82 10.08
CA ALA A 64 -4.34 -21.38 8.72
C ALA A 64 -5.71 -21.17 8.07
N ALA A 65 -6.80 -21.35 8.81
CA ALA A 65 -8.16 -21.17 8.27
C ALA A 65 -8.39 -19.72 7.84
N ARG A 66 -7.95 -18.76 8.65
CA ARG A 66 -8.04 -17.34 8.31
C ARG A 66 -7.11 -16.96 7.16
N ALA A 67 -5.91 -17.55 7.09
CA ALA A 67 -4.98 -17.36 5.98
C ALA A 67 -5.60 -17.79 4.64
N ALA A 68 -6.19 -18.99 4.59
CA ALA A 68 -6.90 -19.48 3.41
C ALA A 68 -8.05 -18.56 3.01
N GLN A 69 -8.88 -18.13 3.98
CA GLN A 69 -9.99 -17.21 3.71
C GLN A 69 -9.50 -15.85 3.16
N VAL A 70 -8.41 -15.31 3.67
CA VAL A 70 -7.82 -14.06 3.16
C VAL A 70 -7.34 -14.26 1.73
N ALA A 71 -6.63 -15.35 1.44
CA ALA A 71 -6.16 -15.67 0.10
C ALA A 71 -7.32 -15.78 -0.90
N ASP A 72 -8.38 -16.52 -0.55
CA ASP A 72 -9.57 -16.69 -1.38
C ASP A 72 -10.28 -15.35 -1.65
N GLN A 73 -10.39 -14.50 -0.64
CA GLN A 73 -10.99 -13.16 -0.80
C GLN A 73 -10.16 -12.27 -1.71
N LEU A 74 -8.82 -12.28 -1.56
CA LEU A 74 -7.94 -11.45 -2.38
C LEU A 74 -7.85 -11.93 -3.83
N ALA A 75 -8.08 -13.22 -4.09
CA ALA A 75 -8.15 -13.77 -5.44
C ALA A 75 -9.33 -13.23 -6.27
N LEU A 76 -10.31 -12.58 -5.64
CA LEU A 76 -11.44 -11.94 -6.33
C LEU A 76 -11.09 -10.56 -6.90
N PHE A 77 -9.99 -9.97 -6.50
CA PHE A 77 -9.56 -8.66 -7.01
C PHE A 77 -8.76 -8.79 -8.30
N ALA A 78 -8.84 -7.75 -9.14
CA ALA A 78 -7.93 -7.62 -10.25
C ALA A 78 -6.49 -7.49 -9.74
N SER A 79 -5.57 -8.25 -10.35
CA SER A 79 -4.18 -8.29 -9.92
C SER A 79 -3.25 -7.78 -11.01
N ILE A 80 -2.15 -7.15 -10.59
CA ILE A 80 -1.01 -6.78 -11.42
C ILE A 80 0.22 -7.51 -10.93
N SER A 81 1.09 -7.91 -11.85
CA SER A 81 2.28 -8.70 -11.53
C SER A 81 3.55 -7.89 -11.68
N LEU A 82 4.54 -8.21 -10.85
CA LEU A 82 5.90 -7.70 -11.04
C LEU A 82 6.43 -8.19 -12.40
N PRO A 83 6.89 -7.28 -13.29
CA PRO A 83 7.43 -7.71 -14.58
C PRO A 83 8.73 -8.49 -14.42
N PRO A 84 9.18 -9.25 -15.43
CA PRO A 84 10.45 -9.99 -15.37
C PRO A 84 11.67 -9.11 -15.06
N SER A 85 11.64 -7.85 -15.47
CA SER A 85 12.70 -6.88 -15.15
C SER A 85 12.63 -6.34 -13.72
N GLY A 86 11.52 -6.54 -13.02
CA GLY A 86 11.20 -5.86 -11.76
C GLY A 86 12.26 -6.01 -10.67
N TRP A 87 12.91 -7.17 -10.57
CA TRP A 87 14.01 -7.38 -9.63
C TRP A 87 15.23 -6.51 -9.95
N ARG A 88 15.57 -6.40 -11.22
CA ARG A 88 16.68 -5.54 -11.69
C ARG A 88 16.36 -4.07 -11.44
N ASP A 89 15.15 -3.66 -11.76
CA ASP A 89 14.71 -2.28 -11.70
C ASP A 89 14.53 -1.82 -10.24
N SER A 90 14.02 -2.69 -9.35
CA SER A 90 14.00 -2.45 -7.90
C SER A 90 15.41 -2.30 -7.31
N ARG A 91 16.36 -3.13 -7.74
CA ARG A 91 17.76 -2.98 -7.32
C ARG A 91 18.36 -1.65 -7.81
N ALA A 92 18.05 -1.21 -9.02
CA ALA A 92 18.48 0.09 -9.51
C ALA A 92 17.91 1.23 -8.65
N THR A 93 16.64 1.18 -8.27
CA THR A 93 16.02 2.13 -7.35
C THR A 93 16.71 2.12 -5.97
N GLN A 94 17.04 0.94 -5.43
CA GLN A 94 17.77 0.84 -4.16
C GLN A 94 19.14 1.50 -4.22
N LEU A 95 19.85 1.40 -5.35
CA LEU A 95 21.13 2.07 -5.55
C LEU A 95 20.97 3.60 -5.65
N LEU A 96 19.91 4.09 -6.26
CA LEU A 96 19.61 5.53 -6.27
C LEU A 96 19.34 6.05 -4.85
N LEU A 97 18.58 5.31 -4.04
CA LEU A 97 18.33 5.62 -2.63
C LEU A 97 19.61 5.61 -1.78
N ALA A 98 20.64 4.86 -2.18
CA ALA A 98 21.91 4.85 -1.47
C ALA A 98 22.67 6.18 -1.56
N GLY A 99 22.39 6.99 -2.57
CA GLY A 99 22.91 8.36 -2.71
C GLY A 99 22.26 9.37 -1.75
N ASP A 100 21.13 9.03 -1.10
CA ASP A 100 20.38 9.88 -0.18
C ASP A 100 20.56 9.41 1.27
N GLU A 101 21.58 9.91 1.95
CA GLU A 101 21.86 9.75 3.39
C GLU A 101 21.46 8.39 4.04
N GLY A 102 21.63 7.30 3.29
CA GLY A 102 21.34 5.94 3.77
C GLY A 102 19.85 5.53 3.67
N ALA A 103 19.06 6.21 2.88
CA ALA A 103 17.64 5.88 2.63
C ALA A 103 17.46 4.42 2.16
N HIS A 104 18.41 3.87 1.41
CA HIS A 104 18.41 2.46 0.98
C HIS A 104 18.34 1.44 2.12
N ARG A 105 18.76 1.81 3.34
CA ARG A 105 18.69 0.93 4.53
C ARG A 105 17.36 1.02 5.26
N ARG A 106 16.58 2.05 4.98
CA ARG A 106 15.27 2.29 5.62
C ARG A 106 14.14 1.66 4.84
N VAL A 107 14.24 1.66 3.50
CA VAL A 107 13.21 1.13 2.61
C VAL A 107 13.33 -0.40 2.53
N PRO A 108 12.30 -1.15 2.99
CA PRO A 108 12.30 -2.61 2.87
C PRO A 108 12.32 -3.07 1.41
N PRO A 109 12.96 -4.20 1.08
CA PRO A 109 12.96 -4.74 -0.28
C PRO A 109 11.55 -5.02 -0.83
N VAL A 110 10.60 -5.40 0.02
CA VAL A 110 9.22 -5.65 -0.41
C VAL A 110 8.54 -4.38 -0.91
N ASP A 111 8.79 -3.24 -0.29
CA ASP A 111 8.22 -1.95 -0.72
C ASP A 111 8.79 -1.50 -2.07
N LEU A 112 10.08 -1.78 -2.33
CA LEU A 112 10.68 -1.56 -3.65
C LEU A 112 9.99 -2.39 -4.73
N LEU A 113 9.67 -3.65 -4.44
CA LEU A 113 9.01 -4.54 -5.39
C LEU A 113 7.54 -4.16 -5.62
N ILE A 114 6.81 -3.75 -4.56
CA ILE A 114 5.44 -3.24 -4.68
C ILE A 114 5.44 -1.95 -5.50
N ALA A 115 6.33 -1.02 -5.19
CA ALA A 115 6.48 0.23 -5.93
C ALA A 115 6.80 -0.02 -7.42
N GLU A 116 7.72 -0.94 -7.72
CA GLU A 116 8.06 -1.29 -9.09
C GLU A 116 6.89 -1.95 -9.83
N THR A 117 6.08 -2.75 -9.13
CA THR A 117 4.88 -3.35 -9.71
C THR A 117 3.88 -2.27 -10.14
N ALA A 118 3.63 -1.27 -9.28
CA ALA A 118 2.76 -0.14 -9.60
C ALA A 118 3.32 0.70 -10.76
N ARG A 119 4.61 1.03 -10.69
CA ARG A 119 5.31 1.84 -11.69
C ARG A 119 5.27 1.19 -13.07
N ALA A 120 5.60 -0.08 -13.15
CA ALA A 120 5.62 -0.83 -14.42
C ALA A 120 4.23 -0.98 -15.03
N ALA A 121 3.18 -1.04 -14.21
CA ALA A 121 1.79 -1.07 -14.67
C ALA A 121 1.22 0.33 -14.96
N ALA A 122 1.98 1.40 -14.69
CA ALA A 122 1.55 2.80 -14.79
C ALA A 122 0.25 3.09 -14.03
N VAL A 123 0.12 2.54 -12.82
CA VAL A 123 -1.01 2.78 -11.92
C VAL A 123 -0.53 3.48 -10.64
N PRO A 124 -1.35 4.36 -10.04
CA PRO A 124 -1.03 4.95 -8.76
C PRO A 124 -0.93 3.89 -7.66
N LEU A 125 -0.04 4.11 -6.69
CA LEU A 125 0.08 3.33 -5.46
C LEU A 125 -0.53 4.11 -4.29
N LEU A 126 -1.61 3.58 -3.70
CA LEU A 126 -2.18 4.11 -2.46
C LEU A 126 -1.48 3.49 -1.26
N HIS A 127 -1.00 4.31 -0.34
CA HIS A 127 -0.22 3.87 0.81
C HIS A 127 -0.44 4.73 2.06
N TYR A 128 0.14 4.31 3.16
CA TYR A 128 0.31 5.06 4.40
C TYR A 128 1.71 4.85 4.98
N ASP A 129 2.74 5.02 4.13
CA ASP A 129 4.14 4.84 4.52
C ASP A 129 5.04 5.83 3.80
N ARG A 130 5.95 6.46 4.55
CA ARG A 130 6.94 7.41 4.04
C ARG A 130 8.00 6.77 3.14
N ASP A 131 8.14 5.46 3.17
CA ASP A 131 9.10 4.77 2.32
C ASP A 131 8.72 4.92 0.84
N TYR A 132 7.43 5.00 0.51
CA TYR A 132 6.99 5.27 -0.86
C TYR A 132 7.23 6.71 -1.31
N GLU A 133 7.24 7.70 -0.41
CA GLU A 133 7.70 9.05 -0.75
C GLU A 133 9.20 9.05 -1.10
N ARG A 134 10.02 8.31 -0.33
CA ARG A 134 11.45 8.16 -0.60
C ARG A 134 11.68 7.50 -1.97
N ILE A 135 10.96 6.43 -2.28
CA ILE A 135 11.02 5.79 -3.60
C ILE A 135 10.59 6.77 -4.70
N GLY A 136 9.49 7.50 -4.50
CA GLY A 136 8.99 8.49 -5.45
C GLY A 136 9.94 9.67 -5.67
N SER A 137 10.80 10.00 -4.69
CA SER A 137 11.79 11.08 -4.86
C SER A 137 12.92 10.74 -5.83
N VAL A 138 13.15 9.47 -6.13
CA VAL A 138 14.22 8.99 -7.03
C VAL A 138 13.69 8.22 -8.25
N THR A 139 12.36 8.12 -8.38
CA THR A 139 11.68 7.43 -9.50
C THR A 139 10.47 8.23 -9.98
N ASP A 140 9.83 7.76 -11.04
CA ASP A 140 8.56 8.27 -11.56
C ASP A 140 7.32 7.56 -10.95
N LEU A 141 7.44 6.97 -9.76
CA LEU A 141 6.33 6.35 -9.05
C LEU A 141 5.23 7.38 -8.74
N ASP A 142 4.01 7.15 -9.22
CA ASP A 142 2.83 7.89 -8.77
C ASP A 142 2.36 7.32 -7.42
N GLN A 143 2.99 7.78 -6.34
CA GLN A 143 2.62 7.39 -4.99
C GLN A 143 1.63 8.40 -4.39
N ARG A 144 0.65 7.92 -3.64
CA ARG A 144 -0.38 8.75 -3.02
C ARG A 144 -0.71 8.30 -1.61
N TRP A 145 -0.61 9.20 -0.66
CA TRP A 145 -1.16 8.97 0.67
C TRP A 145 -2.67 8.79 0.58
N PHE A 146 -3.22 7.69 1.13
CA PHE A 146 -4.68 7.50 1.09
C PHE A 146 -5.42 8.45 2.04
N VAL A 147 -4.77 8.88 3.13
CA VAL A 147 -5.12 10.00 4.00
C VAL A 147 -3.84 10.77 4.33
N PRO A 148 -3.91 12.05 4.78
CA PRO A 148 -2.72 12.82 5.12
C PRO A 148 -1.80 12.12 6.12
N ASP A 149 -0.49 12.19 5.91
CA ASP A 149 0.52 11.63 6.84
C ASP A 149 0.30 12.13 8.27
N GLY A 150 0.43 11.21 9.24
CA GLY A 150 0.26 11.50 10.66
C GLY A 150 -1.18 11.69 11.11
N SER A 151 -2.16 11.62 10.21
CA SER A 151 -3.59 11.75 10.56
C SER A 151 -4.17 10.52 11.28
N LEU A 152 -3.58 9.33 11.07
CA LEU A 152 -3.94 8.09 11.75
C LEU A 152 -2.93 7.80 12.86
N ARG A 153 -3.35 7.96 14.11
CA ARG A 153 -2.50 7.65 15.26
C ARG A 153 -2.63 6.18 15.63
N GLN A 154 -1.50 5.48 15.65
CA GLN A 154 -1.45 4.16 16.31
C GLN A 154 -1.75 4.35 17.80
N PRO A 155 -2.51 3.43 18.44
CA PRO A 155 -2.62 3.43 19.88
C PRO A 155 -1.21 3.25 20.48
N PRO A 156 -0.92 3.83 21.65
CA PRO A 156 0.31 3.51 22.37
C PRO A 156 0.38 1.98 22.51
N ARG A 157 1.54 1.41 22.17
CA ARG A 157 1.75 -0.03 22.39
C ARG A 157 1.67 -0.30 23.89
N PRO A 158 0.97 -1.36 24.33
CA PRO A 158 0.90 -1.72 25.73
C PRO A 158 2.27 -2.02 26.30
#